data_661e6cb42a580cf21a518a37214cd9d3
#
_entry.id   661e6cb42a580cf21a518a37214cd9d3
#
_cell.length_a   1.000
_cell.length_b   1.000
_cell.length_c   1.000
_cell.angle_alpha   90.00
_cell.angle_beta   90.00
_cell.angle_gamma   90.00
#
_symmetry.space_group_name_H-M   'P 1'
#
loop_
_entity.id
_entity.type
_entity.pdbx_description
1 polymer ?
#
loop_
_entity_poly.entity_id
_entity_poly.type
_entity_poly.pdbx_seq_one_letter_code
_entity_poly.pdbx_strand_id
1 'polypeptide(L)'
;KNFLINYNCIIQDGGRVDIGDNVMIGPNVLITTELHPLCAEQRNVHPDPKGYLSNYLGNDEYTKPVKIGNSVWLCSNVTICPGVTIGDNSVIGAGSVVTRDILANVFACGVPCRVIREES
;
A
#
# COMPACT_ATOMS: atom_id res chain seq x y z
N LYS A 1 -5.75 15.52 7.92
CA LYS A 1 -5.42 16.82 8.49
C LYS A 1 -4.03 16.78 9.12
N ASN A 2 -3.23 17.82 8.93
CA ASN A 2 -1.86 17.86 9.46
C ASN A 2 -1.02 16.68 8.99
N PHE A 3 -0.84 16.57 7.69
CA PHE A 3 -0.10 15.44 7.18
C PHE A 3 1.04 15.93 6.29
N LEU A 4 2.19 15.29 6.43
CA LEU A 4 3.40 15.59 5.67
C LEU A 4 3.72 14.43 4.75
N ILE A 5 3.96 14.73 3.50
CA ILE A 5 4.41 13.75 2.52
C ILE A 5 5.68 14.29 1.85
N ASN A 6 6.71 13.46 1.78
CA ASN A 6 7.99 13.83 1.23
C ASN A 6 8.07 13.54 -0.28
N TYR A 7 9.26 13.67 -0.87
CA TYR A 7 9.46 13.57 -2.31
C TYR A 7 9.29 12.15 -2.86
N ASN A 8 8.88 12.09 -4.12
CA ASN A 8 8.83 10.85 -4.90
C ASN A 8 7.92 9.76 -4.30
N CYS A 9 6.83 10.18 -3.65
CA CYS A 9 5.83 9.25 -3.17
C CYS A 9 4.81 8.96 -4.25
N ILE A 10 4.32 7.72 -4.27
CA ILE A 10 3.30 7.28 -5.21
C ILE A 10 2.15 6.68 -4.43
N ILE A 11 0.95 7.15 -4.71
CA ILE A 11 -0.28 6.59 -4.16
C ILE A 11 -1.12 6.10 -5.34
N GLN A 12 -1.20 4.79 -5.48
CA GLN A 12 -2.04 4.16 -6.49
C GLN A 12 -3.41 3.91 -5.88
N ASP A 13 -4.30 4.84 -6.06
CA ASP A 13 -5.61 4.88 -5.40
C ASP A 13 -6.78 4.46 -6.31
N GLY A 14 -6.54 3.53 -7.22
CA GLY A 14 -7.62 2.89 -7.95
C GLY A 14 -8.67 2.32 -7.01
N GLY A 15 -8.24 1.79 -5.86
CA GLY A 15 -9.09 1.51 -4.70
C GLY A 15 -8.98 2.63 -3.67
N ARG A 16 -9.76 2.50 -2.60
CA ARG A 16 -9.83 3.51 -1.54
C ARG A 16 -8.55 3.55 -0.72
N VAL A 17 -8.03 4.75 -0.48
CA VAL A 17 -6.93 5.00 0.45
C VAL A 17 -7.40 6.02 1.47
N ASP A 18 -7.39 5.63 2.75
CA ASP A 18 -7.71 6.51 3.86
C ASP A 18 -6.43 6.76 4.65
N ILE A 19 -6.09 8.03 4.83
CA ILE A 19 -4.92 8.46 5.61
C ILE A 19 -5.43 9.35 6.73
N GLY A 20 -5.11 8.99 7.96
CA GLY A 20 -5.56 9.71 9.14
C GLY A 20 -4.87 11.06 9.34
N ASP A 21 -5.05 11.61 10.53
CA ASP A 21 -4.47 12.89 10.91
C ASP A 21 -3.05 12.73 11.44
N ASN A 22 -2.22 13.75 11.29
CA ASN A 22 -0.85 13.80 11.82
C ASN A 22 0.04 12.67 11.30
N VAL A 23 -0.15 12.28 10.06
CA VAL A 23 0.64 11.24 9.41
C VAL A 23 1.88 11.84 8.78
N MET A 24 3.02 11.20 8.95
CA MET A 24 4.27 11.58 8.31
C MET A 24 4.71 10.49 7.35
N ILE A 25 4.96 10.88 6.10
CA ILE A 25 5.38 9.94 5.06
C ILE A 25 6.74 10.40 4.51
N GLY A 26 7.73 9.54 4.67
CA GLY A 26 9.07 9.78 4.16
C GLY A 26 9.16 9.70 2.64
N PRO A 27 10.33 9.97 2.06
CA PRO A 27 10.48 9.94 0.60
C PRO A 27 10.43 8.52 0.03
N ASN A 28 10.02 8.43 -1.22
CA ASN A 28 9.98 7.18 -1.98
C ASN A 28 9.07 6.12 -1.38
N VAL A 29 7.97 6.54 -0.77
CA VAL A 29 6.95 5.62 -0.24
C VAL A 29 5.97 5.29 -1.36
N LEU A 30 5.63 4.02 -1.48
CA LEU A 30 4.58 3.54 -2.38
C LEU A 30 3.43 2.99 -1.56
N ILE A 31 2.25 3.54 -1.78
CA ILE A 31 0.99 2.97 -1.28
C ILE A 31 0.22 2.50 -2.50
N THR A 32 -0.10 1.22 -2.54
CA THR A 32 -0.83 0.66 -3.69
C THR A 32 -2.05 -0.12 -3.25
N THR A 33 -3.13 0.03 -3.99
CA THR A 33 -4.38 -0.71 -3.80
C THR A 33 -4.63 -1.73 -4.90
N GLU A 34 -3.77 -1.76 -5.92
CA GLU A 34 -4.04 -2.48 -7.15
C GLU A 34 -3.45 -3.88 -7.13
N LEU A 35 -4.26 -4.84 -7.59
CA LEU A 35 -3.91 -6.25 -7.63
C LEU A 35 -4.29 -6.83 -8.98
N HIS A 36 -3.53 -7.82 -9.40
CA HIS A 36 -3.87 -8.67 -10.52
C HIS A 36 -3.99 -10.12 -10.04
N PRO A 37 -4.77 -10.95 -10.73
CA PRO A 37 -4.85 -12.35 -10.40
C PRO A 37 -3.48 -13.05 -10.47
N LEU A 38 -3.22 -13.96 -9.56
CA LEU A 38 -1.99 -14.77 -9.59
C LEU A 38 -2.05 -15.81 -10.71
N CYS A 39 -3.23 -16.25 -11.09
CA CYS A 39 -3.40 -17.16 -12.24
C CYS A 39 -3.10 -16.41 -13.54
N ALA A 40 -2.13 -16.90 -14.29
CA ALA A 40 -1.66 -16.23 -15.50
C ALA A 40 -2.79 -16.06 -16.53
N GLU A 41 -3.64 -17.07 -16.68
CA GLU A 41 -4.73 -17.01 -17.65
C GLU A 41 -5.73 -15.90 -17.33
N GLN A 42 -6.05 -15.71 -16.05
CA GLN A 42 -6.93 -14.63 -15.62
C GLN A 42 -6.24 -13.26 -15.72
N ARG A 43 -4.94 -13.22 -15.54
CA ARG A 43 -4.15 -12.00 -15.56
C ARG A 43 -3.81 -11.54 -16.97
N ASN A 44 -3.59 -12.47 -17.90
CA ASN A 44 -3.15 -12.14 -19.25
C ASN A 44 -4.20 -11.31 -19.98
N VAL A 45 -3.72 -10.34 -20.73
CA VAL A 45 -4.56 -9.52 -21.59
C VAL A 45 -4.94 -10.35 -22.81
N HIS A 46 -6.23 -10.38 -23.11
CA HIS A 46 -6.76 -11.09 -24.28
C HIS A 46 -7.25 -10.06 -25.30
N PRO A 47 -6.87 -10.22 -26.57
CA PRO A 47 -7.39 -9.33 -27.60
C PRO A 47 -8.91 -9.52 -27.79
N ASP A 48 -9.57 -8.46 -28.21
CA ASP A 48 -10.97 -8.54 -28.60
C ASP A 48 -11.12 -9.40 -29.88
N PRO A 49 -12.35 -9.69 -30.35
CA PRO A 49 -12.53 -10.50 -31.57
C PRO A 49 -11.87 -9.93 -32.82
N LYS A 50 -11.52 -8.64 -32.81
CA LYS A 50 -10.81 -7.99 -33.94
C LYS A 50 -9.30 -7.99 -33.76
N GLY A 51 -8.79 -8.51 -32.64
CA GLY A 51 -7.37 -8.56 -32.33
C GLY A 51 -6.79 -7.34 -31.64
N TYR A 52 -7.61 -6.43 -31.15
CA TYR A 52 -7.16 -5.23 -30.43
C TYR A 52 -7.08 -5.47 -28.93
N LEU A 53 -6.06 -4.90 -28.29
CA LEU A 53 -5.86 -4.97 -26.85
C LEU A 53 -6.38 -3.74 -26.11
N SER A 54 -7.12 -2.89 -26.79
CA SER A 54 -7.45 -1.54 -26.34
C SER A 54 -8.24 -1.45 -25.04
N ASN A 55 -8.99 -2.48 -24.67
CA ASN A 55 -9.89 -2.45 -23.52
C ASN A 55 -9.48 -3.40 -22.41
N TYR A 56 -8.30 -3.99 -22.49
CA TYR A 56 -7.81 -4.93 -21.48
C TYR A 56 -8.83 -6.02 -21.14
N LEU A 57 -9.59 -6.44 -22.12
CA LEU A 57 -10.58 -7.50 -21.93
C LEU A 57 -9.88 -8.78 -21.46
N GLY A 58 -10.32 -9.32 -20.34
CA GLY A 58 -9.72 -10.50 -19.75
C GLY A 58 -8.56 -10.24 -18.81
N ASN A 59 -8.22 -8.96 -18.56
CA ASN A 59 -7.26 -8.61 -17.53
C ASN A 59 -8.04 -8.20 -16.27
N ASP A 60 -8.24 -9.15 -15.38
CA ASP A 60 -9.00 -8.93 -14.16
C ASP A 60 -8.16 -8.17 -13.15
N GLU A 61 -8.19 -6.85 -13.24
CA GLU A 61 -7.61 -5.98 -12.23
C GLU A 61 -8.62 -5.75 -11.12
N TYR A 62 -8.19 -5.83 -9.87
CA TYR A 62 -9.04 -5.53 -8.73
C TYR A 62 -8.25 -4.76 -7.68
N THR A 63 -8.96 -4.20 -6.71
CA THR A 63 -8.35 -3.38 -5.68
C THR A 63 -8.76 -3.85 -4.30
N LYS A 64 -7.88 -3.58 -3.32
CA LYS A 64 -8.20 -3.72 -1.90
C LYS A 64 -7.82 -2.42 -1.21
N PRO A 65 -8.69 -1.89 -0.33
CA PRO A 65 -8.45 -0.60 0.29
C PRO A 65 -7.24 -0.64 1.24
N VAL A 66 -6.57 0.50 1.33
CA VAL A 66 -5.49 0.70 2.31
C VAL A 66 -5.97 1.76 3.30
N LYS A 67 -5.71 1.51 4.58
CA LYS A 67 -6.04 2.45 5.64
C LYS A 67 -4.81 2.69 6.51
N ILE A 68 -4.47 3.95 6.68
CA ILE A 68 -3.40 4.39 7.56
C ILE A 68 -4.02 5.21 8.66
N GLY A 69 -3.80 4.79 9.89
CA GLY A 69 -4.37 5.43 11.08
C GLY A 69 -3.78 6.80 11.35
N ASN A 70 -4.14 7.35 12.52
CA ASN A 70 -3.65 8.65 12.95
C ASN A 70 -2.23 8.53 13.51
N SER A 71 -1.45 9.59 13.38
CA SER A 71 -0.10 9.70 13.96
C SER A 71 0.84 8.56 13.56
N VAL A 72 0.68 8.07 12.36
CA VAL A 72 1.54 7.03 11.78
C VAL A 72 2.74 7.69 11.09
N TRP A 73 3.90 7.10 11.25
CA TRP A 73 5.10 7.51 10.53
C TRP A 73 5.56 6.38 9.63
N LEU A 74 5.54 6.63 8.33
CA LEU A 74 6.15 5.75 7.33
C LEU A 74 7.52 6.32 7.00
N CYS A 75 8.58 5.59 7.33
CA CYS A 75 9.94 6.01 7.02
C CYS A 75 10.21 5.91 5.52
N SER A 76 11.40 6.27 5.09
CA SER A 76 11.73 6.28 3.65
C SER A 76 11.67 4.89 3.01
N ASN A 77 11.30 4.86 1.73
CA ASN A 77 11.30 3.62 0.92
C ASN A 77 10.40 2.51 1.46
N VAL A 78 9.29 2.87 2.09
CA VAL A 78 8.30 1.90 2.56
C VAL A 78 7.31 1.61 1.44
N THR A 79 6.94 0.34 1.31
CA THR A 79 5.88 -0.10 0.40
C THR A 79 4.72 -0.63 1.23
N ILE A 80 3.53 -0.08 1.01
CA ILE A 80 2.29 -0.56 1.62
C ILE A 80 1.50 -1.31 0.56
N CYS A 81 1.29 -2.61 0.79
CA CYS A 81 0.61 -3.49 -0.15
C CYS A 81 -0.91 -3.35 -0.05
N PRO A 82 -1.65 -3.77 -1.09
CA PRO A 82 -3.10 -3.67 -1.09
C PRO A 82 -3.75 -4.39 0.09
N GLY A 83 -4.80 -3.78 0.64
CA GLY A 83 -5.59 -4.36 1.71
C GLY A 83 -5.04 -4.15 3.12
N VAL A 84 -3.90 -3.49 3.27
CA VAL A 84 -3.25 -3.30 4.57
C VAL A 84 -3.90 -2.17 5.36
N THR A 85 -4.09 -2.41 6.66
CA THR A 85 -4.44 -1.39 7.64
C THR A 85 -3.28 -1.23 8.61
N ILE A 86 -2.86 0.02 8.81
CA ILE A 86 -1.84 0.36 9.81
C ILE A 86 -2.51 1.10 10.94
N GLY A 87 -2.37 0.56 12.15
CA GLY A 87 -2.98 1.11 13.34
C GLY A 87 -2.36 2.43 13.79
N ASP A 88 -3.08 3.16 14.63
CA ASP A 88 -2.67 4.49 15.09
C ASP A 88 -1.33 4.44 15.84
N ASN A 89 -0.59 5.53 15.75
CA ASN A 89 0.65 5.76 16.48
C ASN A 89 1.80 4.81 16.11
N SER A 90 1.69 4.05 15.05
CA SER A 90 2.72 3.10 14.66
C SER A 90 3.76 3.71 13.74
N VAL A 91 4.95 3.15 13.78
CA VAL A 91 6.09 3.55 12.95
C VAL A 91 6.51 2.37 12.10
N ILE A 92 6.64 2.61 10.80
CA ILE A 92 7.13 1.60 9.86
C ILE A 92 8.56 1.98 9.46
N GLY A 93 9.51 1.12 9.76
CA GLY A 93 10.92 1.37 9.49
C GLY A 93 11.27 1.44 8.02
N ALA A 94 12.36 2.14 7.70
CA ALA A 94 12.79 2.37 6.33
C ALA A 94 13.01 1.06 5.55
N GLY A 95 12.65 1.08 4.28
CA GLY A 95 12.85 -0.07 3.39
C GLY A 95 11.87 -1.22 3.60
N SER A 96 10.89 -1.07 4.47
CA SER A 96 9.94 -2.14 4.78
C SER A 96 8.92 -2.37 3.66
N VAL A 97 8.48 -3.61 3.54
CA VAL A 97 7.35 -3.98 2.67
C VAL A 97 6.25 -4.54 3.56
N VAL A 98 5.18 -3.78 3.71
CA VAL A 98 4.07 -4.12 4.60
C VAL A 98 3.05 -4.93 3.83
N THR A 99 2.96 -6.21 4.15
CA THR A 99 2.07 -7.17 3.48
C THR A 99 0.89 -7.60 4.33
N ARG A 100 0.86 -7.23 5.61
CA ARG A 100 -0.18 -7.56 6.58
C ARG A 100 -0.53 -6.34 7.41
N ASP A 101 -1.68 -6.39 8.04
CA ASP A 101 -2.09 -5.34 8.97
C ASP A 101 -1.08 -5.19 10.09
N ILE A 102 -0.88 -3.95 10.49
CA ILE A 102 0.01 -3.58 11.60
C ILE A 102 -0.84 -3.03 12.73
N LEU A 103 -0.61 -3.55 13.93
CA LEU A 103 -1.30 -3.10 15.13
C LEU A 103 -0.98 -1.64 15.44
N ALA A 104 -1.81 -1.03 16.28
CA ALA A 104 -1.53 0.30 16.80
C ALA A 104 -0.39 0.28 17.80
N ASN A 105 0.29 1.40 17.95
CA ASN A 105 1.31 1.63 18.98
C ASN A 105 2.50 0.68 18.89
N VAL A 106 2.95 0.36 17.69
CA VAL A 106 4.09 -0.54 17.47
C VAL A 106 5.15 0.10 16.57
N PHE A 107 6.36 -0.40 16.69
CA PHE A 107 7.40 -0.23 15.70
C PHE A 107 7.52 -1.53 14.91
N ALA A 108 7.39 -1.44 13.61
CA ALA A 108 7.46 -2.60 12.72
C ALA A 108 8.43 -2.31 11.58
N CYS A 109 9.17 -3.31 11.12
CA CYS A 109 10.06 -3.15 9.98
C CYS A 109 10.38 -4.48 9.32
N GLY A 110 11.00 -4.40 8.15
CA GLY A 110 11.53 -5.55 7.42
C GLY A 110 10.77 -5.87 6.14
N VAL A 111 11.27 -6.90 5.48
CA VAL A 111 10.68 -7.47 4.25
C VAL A 111 10.55 -8.98 4.45
N PRO A 112 9.39 -9.50 4.78
CA PRO A 112 8.14 -8.78 5.04
C PRO A 112 8.19 -8.05 6.39
N CYS A 113 7.43 -6.96 6.48
CA CYS A 113 7.38 -6.14 7.68
C CYS A 113 6.78 -6.92 8.86
N ARG A 114 7.42 -6.82 10.02
CA ARG A 114 6.97 -7.49 11.25
C ARG A 114 7.13 -6.54 12.43
N VAL A 115 6.27 -6.70 13.41
CA VAL A 115 6.34 -5.95 14.65
C VAL A 115 7.63 -6.30 15.39
N ILE A 116 8.40 -5.27 15.74
CA ILE A 116 9.66 -5.41 16.50
C ILE A 116 9.41 -5.17 17.97
N ARG A 117 8.61 -4.15 18.29
CA ARG A 117 8.29 -3.82 19.69
C ARG A 117 7.05 -2.96 19.76
N GLU A 118 6.45 -2.91 20.94
CA GLU A 118 5.38 -2.00 21.25
C GLU A 118 5.95 -0.63 21.65
N GLU A 119 5.28 0.42 21.20
CA GLU A 119 5.58 1.79 21.60
C GLU A 119 4.40 2.32 22.41
N SER A 120 4.69 2.84 23.55
CA SER A 120 3.67 3.40 24.45
C SER A 120 3.52 4.91 24.26
#